data_b23f614cde4bd279b3c93a92682291a0
#
_entry.id   b23f614cde4bd279b3c93a92682291a0
#
_cell.length_a   1.000
_cell.length_b   1.000
_cell.length_c   1.000
_cell.angle_alpha   90.00
_cell.angle_beta   90.00
_cell.angle_gamma   90.00
#
_symmetry.space_group_name_H-M   'P 1'
#
loop_
_entity.id
_entity.type
_entity.pdbx_description
1 polymer ?
#
loop_
_entity_poly.entity_id
_entity_poly.type
_entity_poly.pdbx_seq_one_letter_code
_entity_poly.pdbx_strand_id
1 'polypeptide(L)'
;MDLSITLHLLLLLSSLNAVLWACPDGCMCRENKILCNGISDFPTAVPSSTTTLYISNCNIYSLKPEDLTDFANALGIFVVKDTVLREVRPGTFDSTLNLGALGFTGTELQDLPEALFQNLLKLESLTLSSNQLLVLRPTWLSSLSALKVLDLSKNLFTSIPVETFHPVTELQYLMLAGNNISKLSRETFKDLTKLKTLRLNKNSLREIPLGTLDDLVNLEELSLHDNLITHLHPDLFSKTQKLQKLFLSNNRLTSLPQGVFLNLPQMAQISLYENQLESLSPGVFGPMVLDQLWLYDNKLSRLEDDTFRNLTQLRLLVLSRNRISYVSTGAFRGLEQLGEVSLHTNLLTTLEAGTFQGLPSLVNISLEHNSISSLPSGFLQGVKHLGQIDLRNNSFPNLPQVNLDALTVAKEVLLQQNPWRCDQDILPLRDWLTKYPSKANNSLLVCDIPFNLNGEEIALLTDEVLMPLISTEEPAVTPTEKRRRPHTPPPKRTTSSPAVKVTPTSEQGGDTSSGEGEEGAISRDTSIIIIAVVCTVIISSLIICCVCWKRNKRGSRNIGRRNKNSVL
;
A
#
# COMPACT_ATOMS: atom_id res chain seq x y z
N MET A 1 55.19 62.41 9.99
CA MET A 1 53.98 61.68 10.45
C MET A 1 54.13 60.25 9.95
N ASP A 2 54.34 59.34 10.92
CA ASP A 2 54.83 57.99 10.68
C ASP A 2 53.84 57.07 9.92
N LEU A 3 54.35 56.50 8.84
CA LEU A 3 53.66 55.52 8.04
C LEU A 3 53.23 54.26 8.89
N SER A 4 53.94 54.06 10.01
CA SER A 4 53.68 53.01 11.01
C SER A 4 52.36 53.21 11.77
N ILE A 5 52.02 54.48 12.10
CA ILE A 5 50.81 54.83 12.84
C ILE A 5 49.57 54.68 11.93
N THR A 6 49.69 55.05 10.65
CA THR A 6 48.60 54.86 9.69
C THR A 6 48.33 53.38 9.36
N LEU A 7 49.39 52.54 9.31
CA LEU A 7 49.25 51.10 9.08
C LEU A 7 48.61 50.38 10.31
N HIS A 8 48.99 50.84 11.54
CA HIS A 8 48.35 50.33 12.77
C HIS A 8 46.89 50.77 12.90
N LEU A 9 46.54 52.00 12.50
CA LEU A 9 45.15 52.44 12.48
C LEU A 9 44.32 51.71 11.40
N LEU A 10 44.89 51.43 10.23
CA LEU A 10 44.24 50.64 9.19
C LEU A 10 44.07 49.18 9.59
N LEU A 11 45.03 48.58 10.32
CA LEU A 11 44.91 47.24 10.89
C LEU A 11 43.89 47.17 12.04
N LEU A 12 43.83 48.22 12.87
CA LEU A 12 42.80 48.34 13.92
C LEU A 12 41.40 48.61 13.33
N LEU A 13 41.29 49.39 12.25
CA LEU A 13 40.03 49.62 11.54
C LEU A 13 39.57 48.40 10.74
N SER A 14 40.49 47.58 10.22
CA SER A 14 40.14 46.32 9.59
C SER A 14 39.74 45.23 10.61
N SER A 15 40.25 45.30 11.83
CA SER A 15 39.84 44.41 12.93
C SER A 15 38.53 44.85 13.58
N LEU A 16 38.09 46.10 13.42
CA LEU A 16 36.82 46.62 13.93
C LEU A 16 35.61 46.36 13.01
N ASN A 17 35.83 45.91 11.77
CA ASN A 17 34.76 45.57 10.81
C ASN A 17 34.57 44.06 10.57
N ALA A 18 35.36 43.19 11.19
CA ALA A 18 35.02 41.79 11.35
C ALA A 18 34.21 41.66 12.66
N VAL A 19 32.94 42.01 12.65
CA VAL A 19 31.99 41.40 13.57
C VAL A 19 32.06 39.93 13.21
N LEU A 20 32.94 39.15 13.87
CA LEU A 20 32.93 37.72 13.89
C LEU A 20 31.56 37.36 14.48
N TRP A 21 30.63 37.04 13.61
CA TRP A 21 29.35 36.48 13.99
C TRP A 21 29.66 35.17 14.71
N ALA A 22 29.71 35.21 16.04
CA ALA A 22 29.85 34.03 16.83
C ALA A 22 28.55 33.20 16.64
N CYS A 23 28.69 31.97 16.17
CA CYS A 23 27.58 31.06 16.13
C CYS A 23 27.06 30.83 17.54
N PRO A 24 25.74 30.84 17.81
CA PRO A 24 25.21 30.56 19.13
C PRO A 24 25.71 29.21 19.65
N ASP A 25 25.94 29.12 20.96
CA ASP A 25 26.40 27.89 21.60
C ASP A 25 25.45 26.72 21.32
N GLY A 26 26.01 25.54 21.03
CA GLY A 26 25.24 24.36 20.66
C GLY A 26 24.61 24.40 19.27
N CYS A 27 24.94 25.41 18.46
CA CYS A 27 24.44 25.54 17.09
C CYS A 27 25.57 25.43 16.06
N MET A 28 25.19 25.09 14.83
CA MET A 28 26.03 25.09 13.64
C MET A 28 25.53 26.16 12.69
N CYS A 29 26.42 27.09 12.27
CA CYS A 29 26.07 28.15 11.36
C CYS A 29 26.72 27.94 9.99
N ARG A 30 25.92 28.08 8.94
CA ARG A 30 26.39 28.12 7.55
C ARG A 30 25.68 29.25 6.85
N GLU A 31 26.44 30.29 6.45
CA GLU A 31 25.86 31.50 5.88
C GLU A 31 24.75 32.06 6.80
N ASN A 32 23.54 32.22 6.26
CA ASN A 32 22.36 32.71 7.00
C ASN A 32 21.49 31.60 7.56
N LYS A 33 22.02 30.36 7.70
CA LYS A 33 21.29 29.17 8.22
C LYS A 33 21.89 28.71 9.53
N ILE A 34 21.06 28.54 10.53
CA ILE A 34 21.46 28.10 11.88
C ILE A 34 20.72 26.81 12.22
N LEU A 35 21.48 25.82 12.65
CA LEU A 35 20.99 24.53 13.10
C LEU A 35 21.45 24.30 14.55
N CYS A 36 20.52 24.28 15.48
CA CYS A 36 20.77 24.04 16.90
C CYS A 36 20.32 22.63 17.28
N ASN A 37 21.13 21.94 18.08
CA ASN A 37 20.80 20.58 18.51
C ASN A 37 21.23 20.36 19.97
N GLY A 38 20.33 19.85 20.79
CA GLY A 38 20.64 19.50 22.20
C GLY A 38 20.82 20.69 23.15
N ILE A 39 20.33 21.89 22.78
CA ILE A 39 20.38 23.07 23.67
C ILE A 39 19.23 23.07 24.68
N SER A 40 19.44 23.69 25.84
CA SER A 40 18.46 23.76 26.93
C SER A 40 17.57 25.01 26.87
N ASP A 41 18.03 26.05 26.22
CA ASP A 41 17.33 27.34 26.10
C ASP A 41 17.31 27.81 24.64
N PHE A 42 16.44 28.78 24.32
CA PHE A 42 16.41 29.38 22.98
C PHE A 42 17.77 30.05 22.68
N PRO A 43 18.33 29.86 21.47
CA PRO A 43 19.67 30.39 21.16
C PRO A 43 19.70 31.92 21.25
N THR A 44 20.63 32.46 22.02
CA THR A 44 20.87 33.88 22.13
C THR A 44 21.86 34.35 21.07
N ALA A 45 21.88 35.66 20.77
CA ALA A 45 22.79 36.28 19.77
C ALA A 45 22.66 35.68 18.35
N VAL A 46 21.44 35.31 17.95
CA VAL A 46 21.13 34.89 16.58
C VAL A 46 21.34 36.09 15.63
N PRO A 47 22.14 35.94 14.56
CA PRO A 47 22.39 37.04 13.60
C PRO A 47 21.11 37.58 12.94
N SER A 48 20.99 38.89 12.80
CA SER A 48 19.83 39.54 12.17
C SER A 48 19.62 39.17 10.69
N SER A 49 20.66 38.64 10.03
CA SER A 49 20.60 38.13 8.65
C SER A 49 20.12 36.67 8.54
N THR A 50 19.74 36.02 9.66
CA THR A 50 19.35 34.62 9.67
C THR A 50 18.06 34.38 8.88
N THR A 51 18.17 33.62 7.80
CA THR A 51 17.04 33.26 6.95
C THR A 51 16.42 31.91 7.31
N THR A 52 17.18 31.04 7.98
CA THR A 52 16.72 29.70 8.39
C THR A 52 17.20 29.41 9.80
N LEU A 53 16.26 29.06 10.67
CA LEU A 53 16.53 28.56 12.02
C LEU A 53 15.89 27.18 12.20
N TYR A 54 16.72 26.19 12.48
CA TYR A 54 16.31 24.82 12.76
C TYR A 54 16.76 24.42 14.16
N ILE A 55 15.83 24.04 15.01
CA ILE A 55 16.04 23.63 16.41
C ILE A 55 15.59 22.19 16.56
N SER A 56 16.45 21.30 17.08
CA SER A 56 16.13 19.89 17.23
C SER A 56 16.68 19.26 18.50
N ASN A 57 15.95 18.28 19.06
CA ASN A 57 16.33 17.54 20.27
C ASN A 57 16.68 18.43 21.46
N CYS A 58 15.92 19.52 21.67
CA CYS A 58 16.19 20.54 22.67
C CYS A 58 15.18 20.52 23.80
N ASN A 59 15.46 21.20 24.91
CA ASN A 59 14.58 21.31 26.08
C ASN A 59 13.95 22.71 26.19
N ILE A 60 13.53 23.29 25.08
CA ILE A 60 12.91 24.61 25.03
C ILE A 60 11.42 24.45 25.30
N TYR A 61 10.91 24.95 26.43
CA TYR A 61 9.54 24.75 26.87
C TYR A 61 8.53 25.71 26.25
N SER A 62 8.93 26.96 25.97
CA SER A 62 8.05 27.98 25.39
C SER A 62 8.78 28.86 24.40
N LEU A 63 8.03 29.34 23.39
CA LEU A 63 8.46 30.36 22.45
C LEU A 63 7.67 31.64 22.68
N LYS A 64 8.34 32.78 22.58
CA LYS A 64 7.79 34.11 22.82
C LYS A 64 8.25 35.09 21.74
N PRO A 65 7.56 36.24 21.56
CA PRO A 65 7.91 37.23 20.52
C PRO A 65 9.36 37.69 20.56
N GLU A 66 9.90 37.90 21.78
CA GLU A 66 11.27 38.37 21.98
C GLU A 66 12.33 37.41 21.41
N ASP A 67 12.04 36.12 21.34
CA ASP A 67 12.98 35.10 20.84
C ASP A 67 13.30 35.28 19.35
N LEU A 68 12.40 35.89 18.56
CA LEU A 68 12.53 36.03 17.11
C LEU A 68 12.81 37.47 16.64
N THR A 69 12.67 38.47 17.51
CA THR A 69 12.65 39.91 17.15
C THR A 69 13.88 40.36 16.34
N ASP A 70 15.08 39.93 16.75
CA ASP A 70 16.34 40.44 16.16
C ASP A 70 16.55 40.03 14.69
N PHE A 71 15.95 38.92 14.26
CA PHE A 71 16.11 38.37 12.89
C PHE A 71 14.77 38.15 12.17
N ALA A 72 13.65 38.58 12.74
CA ALA A 72 12.31 38.38 12.22
C ALA A 72 12.14 38.77 10.75
N ASN A 73 12.71 39.90 10.35
CA ASN A 73 12.61 40.43 8.99
C ASN A 73 13.34 39.59 7.93
N ALA A 74 14.38 38.84 8.32
CA ALA A 74 15.14 37.98 7.40
C ALA A 74 14.62 36.54 7.40
N LEU A 75 13.89 36.12 8.45
CA LEU A 75 13.50 34.74 8.67
C LEU A 75 12.49 34.25 7.63
N GLY A 76 12.91 33.27 6.82
CA GLY A 76 12.09 32.61 5.82
C GLY A 76 11.66 31.19 6.21
N ILE A 77 12.48 30.50 7.01
CA ILE A 77 12.21 29.13 7.46
C ILE A 77 12.49 29.02 8.95
N PHE A 78 11.49 28.56 9.72
CA PHE A 78 11.63 28.27 11.14
C PHE A 78 11.06 26.87 11.46
N VAL A 79 11.90 26.00 12.02
CA VAL A 79 11.50 24.63 12.38
C VAL A 79 12.00 24.26 13.75
N VAL A 80 11.08 23.75 14.58
CA VAL A 80 11.35 23.13 15.89
C VAL A 80 10.94 21.67 15.81
N LYS A 81 11.89 20.77 16.02
CA LYS A 81 11.69 19.33 15.85
C LYS A 81 12.20 18.55 17.05
N ASP A 82 11.44 17.50 17.45
CA ASP A 82 11.81 16.57 18.53
C ASP A 82 12.29 17.30 19.81
N THR A 83 11.57 18.38 20.18
CA THR A 83 11.91 19.32 21.24
C THR A 83 10.75 19.38 22.24
N VAL A 84 11.05 19.51 23.54
CA VAL A 84 10.03 19.63 24.62
C VAL A 84 9.41 21.02 24.60
N LEU A 85 8.72 21.37 23.51
CA LEU A 85 7.98 22.62 23.37
C LEU A 85 6.52 22.41 23.76
N ARG A 86 6.02 23.14 24.76
CA ARG A 86 4.66 23.03 25.29
C ARG A 86 3.80 24.24 25.00
N GLU A 87 4.41 25.39 24.78
CA GLU A 87 3.71 26.67 24.62
C GLU A 87 4.34 27.51 23.50
N VAL A 88 3.49 28.13 22.69
CA VAL A 88 3.86 29.24 21.81
C VAL A 88 2.98 30.42 22.20
N ARG A 89 3.60 31.53 22.63
CA ARG A 89 2.85 32.68 23.12
C ARG A 89 2.17 33.47 21.99
N PRO A 90 1.06 34.15 22.25
CA PRO A 90 0.45 35.07 21.29
C PRO A 90 1.46 36.10 20.78
N GLY A 91 1.38 36.43 19.49
CA GLY A 91 2.26 37.42 18.86
C GLY A 91 3.68 36.94 18.50
N THR A 92 4.04 35.69 18.81
CA THR A 92 5.39 35.14 18.53
C THR A 92 5.83 35.36 17.07
N PHE A 93 4.91 35.29 16.12
CA PHE A 93 5.21 35.44 14.68
C PHE A 93 4.76 36.77 14.07
N ASP A 94 4.29 37.74 14.87
CA ASP A 94 3.72 39.00 14.34
C ASP A 94 4.71 39.83 13.53
N SER A 95 6.00 39.73 13.84
CA SER A 95 7.09 40.44 13.11
C SER A 95 7.73 39.59 12.00
N THR A 96 7.43 38.29 11.85
CA THR A 96 8.08 37.39 10.88
C THR A 96 7.38 37.35 9.52
N LEU A 97 7.15 38.51 8.91
CA LEU A 97 6.31 38.70 7.72
C LEU A 97 6.83 38.03 6.43
N ASN A 98 8.09 37.56 6.43
CA ASN A 98 8.71 36.88 5.30
C ASN A 98 8.77 35.35 5.47
N LEU A 99 8.16 34.82 6.53
CA LEU A 99 8.17 33.39 6.81
C LEU A 99 7.40 32.60 5.73
N GLY A 100 8.13 31.75 5.00
CA GLY A 100 7.58 30.88 3.95
C GLY A 100 7.34 29.45 4.44
N ALA A 101 8.10 28.99 5.45
CA ALA A 101 7.92 27.68 6.04
C ALA A 101 8.03 27.71 7.56
N LEU A 102 7.04 27.11 8.23
CA LEU A 102 6.95 26.98 9.68
C LEU A 102 6.69 25.52 10.07
N GLY A 103 7.47 25.00 11.01
CA GLY A 103 7.31 23.62 11.46
C GLY A 103 7.46 23.44 12.96
N PHE A 104 6.48 22.81 13.60
CA PHE A 104 6.54 22.23 14.95
C PHE A 104 6.27 20.73 14.83
N THR A 105 7.30 19.90 14.90
CA THR A 105 7.18 18.45 14.69
C THR A 105 7.78 17.67 15.85
N GLY A 106 7.03 16.73 16.41
CA GLY A 106 7.52 15.92 17.53
C GLY A 106 7.73 16.76 18.80
N THR A 107 6.85 17.73 19.05
CA THR A 107 6.85 18.55 20.27
C THR A 107 5.69 18.14 21.19
N GLU A 108 5.54 18.81 22.32
CA GLU A 108 4.48 18.50 23.31
C GLU A 108 3.33 19.52 23.28
N LEU A 109 3.12 20.19 22.14
CA LEU A 109 2.07 21.19 21.97
C LEU A 109 0.68 20.56 22.06
N GLN A 110 -0.17 21.09 22.96
CA GLN A 110 -1.56 20.66 23.13
C GLN A 110 -2.57 21.63 22.52
N ASP A 111 -2.21 22.90 22.42
CA ASP A 111 -2.99 23.97 21.77
C ASP A 111 -2.06 25.06 21.26
N LEU A 112 -2.60 25.96 20.42
CA LEU A 112 -1.94 27.14 19.89
C LEU A 112 -2.89 28.34 19.94
N PRO A 113 -2.39 29.58 20.12
CA PRO A 113 -3.21 30.79 20.07
C PRO A 113 -3.99 30.92 18.75
N GLU A 114 -5.22 31.40 18.83
CA GLU A 114 -6.11 31.50 17.66
C GLU A 114 -5.54 32.39 16.54
N ALA A 115 -4.91 33.51 16.91
CA ALA A 115 -4.36 34.50 15.97
C ALA A 115 -2.87 34.24 15.63
N LEU A 116 -2.29 33.10 16.04
CA LEU A 116 -0.84 32.86 15.96
C LEU A 116 -0.25 33.04 14.56
N PHE A 117 -0.99 32.69 13.53
CA PHE A 117 -0.51 32.70 12.14
C PHE A 117 -1.14 33.83 11.30
N GLN A 118 -1.90 34.76 11.90
CA GLN A 118 -2.69 35.75 11.17
C GLN A 118 -1.87 36.66 10.25
N ASN A 119 -0.59 36.92 10.57
CA ASN A 119 0.29 37.83 9.83
C ASN A 119 1.22 37.08 8.83
N LEU A 120 1.14 35.74 8.74
CA LEU A 120 2.00 34.92 7.91
C LEU A 120 1.47 34.77 6.47
N LEU A 121 1.21 35.88 5.79
CA LEU A 121 0.58 35.91 4.46
C LEU A 121 1.40 35.24 3.36
N LYS A 122 2.71 35.03 3.55
CA LYS A 122 3.61 34.38 2.61
C LYS A 122 3.88 32.92 2.94
N LEU A 123 3.23 32.38 3.98
CA LEU A 123 3.48 31.02 4.42
C LEU A 123 2.99 30.01 3.37
N GLU A 124 3.92 29.26 2.80
CA GLU A 124 3.65 28.21 1.82
C GLU A 124 3.61 26.81 2.45
N SER A 125 4.29 26.61 3.59
CA SER A 125 4.35 25.32 4.27
C SER A 125 4.15 25.50 5.78
N LEU A 126 3.15 24.78 6.31
CA LEU A 126 2.89 24.69 7.75
C LEU A 126 2.88 23.21 8.16
N THR A 127 3.79 22.85 9.08
CA THR A 127 3.89 21.50 9.64
C THR A 127 3.68 21.53 11.13
N LEU A 128 2.59 20.91 11.62
CA LEU A 128 2.26 20.77 13.04
C LEU A 128 2.17 19.29 13.44
N SER A 129 2.93 18.44 12.77
CA SER A 129 2.80 16.98 12.91
C SER A 129 3.46 16.43 14.18
N SER A 130 2.97 15.29 14.65
CA SER A 130 3.50 14.58 15.83
C SER A 130 3.49 15.45 17.09
N ASN A 131 2.36 16.07 17.36
CA ASN A 131 2.07 16.83 18.57
C ASN A 131 0.89 16.21 19.36
N GLN A 132 0.36 16.94 20.31
CA GLN A 132 -0.78 16.54 21.14
C GLN A 132 -1.99 17.47 20.94
N LEU A 133 -2.11 18.09 19.76
CA LEU A 133 -3.17 19.04 19.44
C LEU A 133 -4.54 18.33 19.43
N LEU A 134 -5.50 18.86 20.20
CA LEU A 134 -6.83 18.27 20.38
C LEU A 134 -7.88 18.85 19.45
N VAL A 135 -7.80 20.16 19.19
CA VAL A 135 -8.80 20.91 18.41
C VAL A 135 -8.14 21.61 17.23
N LEU A 136 -8.65 21.35 16.04
CA LEU A 136 -8.26 22.10 14.83
C LEU A 136 -9.08 23.39 14.77
N ARG A 137 -8.41 24.53 14.83
CA ARG A 137 -9.07 25.84 14.81
C ARG A 137 -9.06 26.43 13.40
N PRO A 138 -10.23 26.76 12.80
CA PRO A 138 -10.28 27.42 11.49
C PRO A 138 -9.50 28.73 11.44
N THR A 139 -9.43 29.44 12.56
CA THR A 139 -8.68 30.71 12.70
C THR A 139 -7.19 30.58 12.42
N TRP A 140 -6.59 29.40 12.60
CA TRP A 140 -5.18 29.16 12.26
C TRP A 140 -4.89 29.31 10.76
N LEU A 141 -5.89 29.03 9.91
CA LEU A 141 -5.72 29.02 8.46
C LEU A 141 -6.33 30.24 7.76
N SER A 142 -7.04 31.10 8.49
CA SER A 142 -7.88 32.18 7.94
C SER A 142 -7.13 33.18 7.05
N SER A 143 -5.85 33.37 7.25
CA SER A 143 -4.99 34.33 6.49
C SER A 143 -3.98 33.66 5.58
N LEU A 144 -3.90 32.31 5.57
CA LEU A 144 -2.82 31.57 4.91
C LEU A 144 -3.14 31.24 3.44
N SER A 145 -3.55 32.25 2.66
CA SER A 145 -3.97 32.05 1.26
C SER A 145 -2.87 31.54 0.32
N ALA A 146 -1.58 31.69 0.68
CA ALA A 146 -0.45 31.17 -0.09
C ALA A 146 -0.07 29.71 0.25
N LEU A 147 -0.78 29.08 1.21
CA LEU A 147 -0.38 27.78 1.75
C LEU A 147 -0.54 26.67 0.71
N LYS A 148 0.54 25.91 0.47
CA LYS A 148 0.61 24.78 -0.47
C LYS A 148 0.75 23.44 0.23
N VAL A 149 1.37 23.42 1.42
CA VAL A 149 1.63 22.21 2.20
C VAL A 149 1.12 22.40 3.62
N LEU A 150 0.23 21.51 4.07
CA LEU A 150 -0.28 21.47 5.45
C LEU A 150 -0.14 20.06 6.01
N ASP A 151 0.73 19.90 7.02
CA ASP A 151 0.87 18.63 7.73
C ASP A 151 0.38 18.75 9.18
N LEU A 152 -0.75 18.13 9.43
CA LEU A 152 -1.40 18.00 10.73
C LEU A 152 -1.38 16.56 11.25
N SER A 153 -0.54 15.70 10.67
CA SER A 153 -0.50 14.27 10.99
C SER A 153 -0.07 13.99 12.42
N LYS A 154 -0.50 12.84 12.95
CA LYS A 154 -0.11 12.36 14.28
C LYS A 154 -0.38 13.38 15.40
N ASN A 155 -1.61 13.81 15.45
CA ASN A 155 -2.19 14.62 16.50
C ASN A 155 -3.40 13.89 17.12
N LEU A 156 -4.20 14.59 17.90
CA LEU A 156 -5.36 14.03 18.61
C LEU A 156 -6.69 14.60 18.09
N PHE A 157 -6.72 15.12 16.86
CA PHE A 157 -7.92 15.67 16.27
C PHE A 157 -9.02 14.62 16.12
N THR A 158 -10.23 14.91 16.59
CA THR A 158 -11.40 14.02 16.50
C THR A 158 -12.36 14.42 15.38
N SER A 159 -12.31 15.68 14.94
CA SER A 159 -13.15 16.24 13.89
C SER A 159 -12.43 17.37 13.15
N ILE A 160 -12.93 17.69 11.98
CA ILE A 160 -12.53 18.84 11.17
C ILE A 160 -13.74 19.79 11.13
N PRO A 161 -13.65 21.01 11.70
CA PRO A 161 -14.73 21.98 11.60
C PRO A 161 -15.05 22.33 10.14
N VAL A 162 -16.30 22.58 9.84
CA VAL A 162 -16.72 23.04 8.51
C VAL A 162 -15.98 24.33 8.17
N GLU A 163 -15.66 24.55 6.89
CA GLU A 163 -14.96 25.75 6.41
C GLU A 163 -13.49 25.91 6.84
N THR A 164 -12.92 24.95 7.57
CA THR A 164 -11.52 25.02 8.02
C THR A 164 -10.54 25.28 6.87
N PHE A 165 -10.76 24.66 5.72
CA PHE A 165 -9.83 24.75 4.58
C PHE A 165 -10.26 25.75 3.49
N HIS A 166 -11.39 26.45 3.61
CA HIS A 166 -11.84 27.43 2.64
C HIS A 166 -10.82 28.52 2.30
N PRO A 167 -10.04 29.07 3.25
CA PRO A 167 -9.08 30.13 2.96
C PRO A 167 -7.86 29.65 2.16
N VAL A 168 -7.52 28.33 2.21
CA VAL A 168 -6.26 27.77 1.70
C VAL A 168 -6.41 27.12 0.33
N THR A 169 -6.96 27.86 -0.65
CA THR A 169 -7.29 27.36 -2.00
C THR A 169 -6.08 26.96 -2.85
N GLU A 170 -4.86 27.39 -2.46
CA GLU A 170 -3.60 27.01 -3.12
C GLU A 170 -3.04 25.67 -2.62
N LEU A 171 -3.74 25.00 -1.68
CA LEU A 171 -3.25 23.79 -1.03
C LEU A 171 -3.09 22.64 -2.04
N GLN A 172 -1.91 22.02 -2.05
CA GLN A 172 -1.55 20.89 -2.90
C GLN A 172 -1.35 19.59 -2.09
N TYR A 173 -0.91 19.70 -0.85
CA TYR A 173 -0.60 18.56 0.02
C TYR A 173 -1.26 18.75 1.38
N LEU A 174 -2.21 17.87 1.71
CA LEU A 174 -2.92 17.86 3.00
C LEU A 174 -2.71 16.53 3.69
N MET A 175 -2.03 16.56 4.83
CA MET A 175 -1.73 15.37 5.63
C MET A 175 -2.45 15.45 6.97
N LEU A 176 -3.40 14.53 7.19
CA LEU A 176 -4.21 14.37 8.39
C LEU A 176 -4.08 12.95 8.98
N ALA A 177 -3.05 12.22 8.55
CA ALA A 177 -2.84 10.83 8.95
C ALA A 177 -2.54 10.68 10.44
N GLY A 178 -2.97 9.56 11.04
CA GLY A 178 -2.65 9.26 12.44
C GLY A 178 -3.32 10.20 13.45
N ASN A 179 -4.56 10.56 13.19
CA ASN A 179 -5.44 11.29 14.11
C ASN A 179 -6.58 10.39 14.60
N ASN A 180 -7.59 10.97 15.21
CA ASN A 180 -8.78 10.25 15.67
C ASN A 180 -10.07 10.75 14.98
N ILE A 181 -9.93 11.24 13.74
CA ILE A 181 -11.04 11.80 12.96
C ILE A 181 -12.03 10.70 12.62
N SER A 182 -13.29 10.87 13.05
CA SER A 182 -14.32 9.86 12.89
C SER A 182 -15.38 10.18 11.84
N LYS A 183 -15.49 11.44 11.42
CA LYS A 183 -16.49 11.91 10.46
C LYS A 183 -15.90 13.00 9.56
N LEU A 184 -16.33 13.00 8.31
CA LEU A 184 -16.15 14.06 7.33
C LEU A 184 -17.53 14.59 6.96
N SER A 185 -17.61 15.81 6.48
CA SER A 185 -18.79 16.37 5.84
C SER A 185 -18.55 16.52 4.33
N ARG A 186 -19.61 16.70 3.56
CA ARG A 186 -19.51 16.99 2.13
C ARG A 186 -18.66 18.24 1.85
N GLU A 187 -18.74 19.24 2.73
CA GLU A 187 -18.07 20.53 2.59
C GLU A 187 -16.61 20.53 3.15
N THR A 188 -16.13 19.39 3.70
CA THR A 188 -14.84 19.36 4.42
C THR A 188 -13.67 19.80 3.55
N PHE A 189 -13.63 19.42 2.27
CA PHE A 189 -12.53 19.73 1.33
C PHE A 189 -13.00 20.61 0.18
N LYS A 190 -14.10 21.32 0.36
CA LYS A 190 -14.62 22.25 -0.65
C LYS A 190 -13.55 23.28 -1.03
N ASP A 191 -13.55 23.70 -2.29
CA ASP A 191 -12.62 24.68 -2.88
C ASP A 191 -11.15 24.26 -2.99
N LEU A 192 -10.75 23.06 -2.52
CA LEU A 192 -9.39 22.55 -2.62
C LEU A 192 -9.07 22.00 -4.02
N THR A 193 -9.37 22.77 -5.06
CA THR A 193 -9.25 22.33 -6.46
C THR A 193 -7.80 22.04 -6.90
N LYS A 194 -6.78 22.56 -6.19
CA LYS A 194 -5.35 22.34 -6.48
C LYS A 194 -4.75 21.15 -5.70
N LEU A 195 -5.55 20.49 -4.85
CA LEU A 195 -5.05 19.41 -4.01
C LEU A 195 -4.63 18.20 -4.86
N LYS A 196 -3.40 17.74 -4.65
CA LYS A 196 -2.78 16.58 -5.31
C LYS A 196 -2.70 15.36 -4.39
N THR A 197 -2.42 15.58 -3.12
CA THR A 197 -2.28 14.50 -2.14
C THR A 197 -3.15 14.77 -0.92
N LEU A 198 -4.00 13.79 -0.60
CA LEU A 198 -4.81 13.77 0.62
C LEU A 198 -4.51 12.51 1.43
N ARG A 199 -3.98 12.67 2.63
CA ARG A 199 -3.69 11.55 3.54
C ARG A 199 -4.58 11.59 4.77
N LEU A 200 -5.49 10.65 4.85
CA LEU A 200 -6.45 10.43 5.95
C LEU A 200 -6.27 9.06 6.62
N ASN A 201 -5.19 8.36 6.29
CA ASN A 201 -4.92 7.03 6.84
C ASN A 201 -4.67 7.08 8.37
N LYS A 202 -4.92 5.94 9.04
CA LYS A 202 -4.80 5.82 10.51
C LYS A 202 -5.68 6.84 11.24
N ASN A 203 -6.97 6.80 10.90
CA ASN A 203 -8.03 7.56 11.55
C ASN A 203 -9.17 6.62 11.98
N SER A 204 -10.34 7.16 12.33
CA SER A 204 -11.52 6.41 12.78
C SER A 204 -12.71 6.56 11.82
N LEU A 205 -12.45 6.85 10.54
CA LEU A 205 -13.49 7.09 9.53
C LEU A 205 -14.28 5.81 9.25
N ARG A 206 -15.61 5.89 9.28
CA ARG A 206 -16.52 4.77 8.97
C ARG A 206 -17.08 4.82 7.55
N GLU A 207 -17.10 6.00 6.97
CA GLU A 207 -17.58 6.27 5.61
C GLU A 207 -16.92 7.54 5.06
N ILE A 208 -16.99 7.73 3.76
CA ILE A 208 -16.68 8.98 3.06
C ILE A 208 -18.00 9.45 2.44
N PRO A 209 -18.61 10.53 2.92
CA PRO A 209 -19.88 11.03 2.36
C PRO A 209 -19.76 11.36 0.88
N LEU A 210 -20.81 11.07 0.10
CA LEU A 210 -20.84 11.43 -1.30
C LEU A 210 -20.72 12.96 -1.45
N GLY A 211 -19.86 13.38 -2.39
CA GLY A 211 -19.57 14.79 -2.66
C GLY A 211 -18.37 15.34 -1.88
N THR A 212 -17.84 14.62 -0.86
CA THR A 212 -16.67 15.07 -0.08
C THR A 212 -15.41 15.26 -0.96
N LEU A 213 -15.30 14.52 -2.07
CA LEU A 213 -14.14 14.55 -2.97
C LEU A 213 -14.40 15.30 -4.28
N ASP A 214 -15.60 15.90 -4.48
CA ASP A 214 -16.04 16.41 -5.78
C ASP A 214 -15.17 17.58 -6.29
N ASP A 215 -14.66 18.43 -5.41
CA ASP A 215 -13.81 19.57 -5.78
C ASP A 215 -12.33 19.20 -5.96
N LEU A 216 -11.95 17.97 -5.60
CA LEU A 216 -10.55 17.50 -5.65
C LEU A 216 -10.16 17.02 -7.06
N VAL A 217 -10.45 17.82 -8.08
CA VAL A 217 -10.28 17.46 -9.50
C VAL A 217 -8.83 17.22 -9.94
N ASN A 218 -7.86 17.67 -9.15
CA ASN A 218 -6.43 17.45 -9.38
C ASN A 218 -5.81 16.41 -8.45
N LEU A 219 -6.64 15.66 -7.70
CA LEU A 219 -6.13 14.66 -6.75
C LEU A 219 -5.44 13.50 -7.47
N GLU A 220 -4.18 13.25 -7.11
CA GLU A 220 -3.30 12.21 -7.65
C GLU A 220 -3.12 11.04 -6.66
N GLU A 221 -3.08 11.33 -5.34
CA GLU A 221 -2.92 10.33 -4.29
C GLU A 221 -3.96 10.51 -3.18
N LEU A 222 -4.66 9.42 -2.84
CA LEU A 222 -5.60 9.36 -1.72
C LEU A 222 -5.26 8.18 -0.80
N SER A 223 -4.93 8.47 0.47
CA SER A 223 -4.64 7.47 1.48
C SER A 223 -5.75 7.41 2.53
N LEU A 224 -6.49 6.29 2.55
CA LEU A 224 -7.58 5.98 3.47
C LEU A 224 -7.33 4.67 4.25
N HIS A 225 -6.15 4.06 4.12
CA HIS A 225 -5.83 2.81 4.81
C HIS A 225 -5.83 2.97 6.34
N ASP A 226 -5.96 1.87 7.07
CA ASP A 226 -6.05 1.89 8.54
C ASP A 226 -7.19 2.78 9.05
N ASN A 227 -8.42 2.55 8.56
CA ASN A 227 -9.65 3.21 9.02
C ASN A 227 -10.74 2.17 9.34
N LEU A 228 -11.97 2.58 9.50
CA LEU A 228 -13.12 1.72 9.82
C LEU A 228 -14.17 1.73 8.70
N ILE A 229 -13.77 2.02 7.44
CA ILE A 229 -14.68 2.22 6.31
C ILE A 229 -15.35 0.89 5.96
N THR A 230 -16.69 0.89 5.94
CA THR A 230 -17.50 -0.31 5.70
C THR A 230 -18.04 -0.40 4.29
N HIS A 231 -18.22 0.72 3.59
CA HIS A 231 -18.76 0.79 2.24
C HIS A 231 -18.25 2.03 1.50
N LEU A 232 -18.33 2.00 0.18
CA LEU A 232 -18.05 3.12 -0.73
C LEU A 232 -19.32 3.41 -1.54
N HIS A 233 -19.57 4.69 -1.86
CA HIS A 233 -20.62 5.04 -2.80
C HIS A 233 -20.15 4.79 -4.25
N PRO A 234 -20.97 4.29 -5.19
CA PRO A 234 -20.56 4.05 -6.59
C PRO A 234 -19.91 5.25 -7.27
N ASP A 235 -20.44 6.45 -7.02
CA ASP A 235 -19.96 7.70 -7.62
C ASP A 235 -18.89 8.44 -6.81
N LEU A 236 -18.34 7.83 -5.76
CA LEU A 236 -17.42 8.50 -4.83
C LEU A 236 -16.21 9.13 -5.54
N PHE A 237 -15.69 8.47 -6.57
CA PHE A 237 -14.51 8.92 -7.33
C PHE A 237 -14.85 9.52 -8.70
N SER A 238 -16.11 9.82 -8.99
CA SER A 238 -16.57 10.27 -10.31
C SER A 238 -15.91 11.56 -10.79
N LYS A 239 -15.45 12.43 -9.88
CA LYS A 239 -14.80 13.72 -10.17
C LYS A 239 -13.27 13.70 -10.04
N THR A 240 -12.67 12.64 -9.48
CA THR A 240 -11.23 12.55 -9.22
C THR A 240 -10.47 11.79 -10.33
N GLN A 241 -10.67 12.16 -11.58
CA GLN A 241 -10.16 11.41 -12.76
C GLN A 241 -8.64 11.37 -12.89
N LYS A 242 -7.90 12.23 -12.18
CA LYS A 242 -6.44 12.25 -12.14
C LYS A 242 -5.84 11.34 -11.08
N LEU A 243 -6.69 10.63 -10.32
CA LEU A 243 -6.23 9.76 -9.24
C LEU A 243 -5.37 8.61 -9.79
N GLN A 244 -4.14 8.51 -9.28
CA GLN A 244 -3.13 7.52 -9.67
C GLN A 244 -2.92 6.47 -8.58
N LYS A 245 -3.05 6.85 -7.31
CA LYS A 245 -2.81 5.98 -6.17
C LYS A 245 -3.95 6.06 -5.16
N LEU A 246 -4.54 4.91 -4.86
CA LEU A 246 -5.63 4.77 -3.89
C LEU A 246 -5.31 3.67 -2.87
N PHE A 247 -5.19 4.04 -1.60
CA PHE A 247 -4.90 3.11 -0.52
C PHE A 247 -6.13 2.96 0.38
N LEU A 248 -6.76 1.78 0.33
CA LEU A 248 -7.96 1.40 1.10
C LEU A 248 -7.73 0.16 1.98
N SER A 249 -6.48 -0.32 2.09
CA SER A 249 -6.14 -1.49 2.90
C SER A 249 -6.45 -1.29 4.39
N ASN A 250 -6.58 -2.39 5.12
CA ASN A 250 -6.90 -2.39 6.55
C ASN A 250 -8.11 -1.51 6.88
N ASN A 251 -9.25 -1.86 6.25
CA ASN A 251 -10.56 -1.28 6.49
C ASN A 251 -11.59 -2.40 6.76
N ARG A 252 -12.89 -2.10 6.65
CA ARG A 252 -13.98 -3.05 6.89
C ARG A 252 -14.90 -3.21 5.69
N LEU A 253 -14.37 -3.01 4.47
CA LEU A 253 -15.14 -3.13 3.22
C LEU A 253 -15.59 -4.57 3.04
N THR A 254 -16.90 -4.79 2.88
CA THR A 254 -17.48 -6.12 2.62
C THR A 254 -17.74 -6.37 1.15
N SER A 255 -17.92 -5.32 0.37
CA SER A 255 -18.13 -5.34 -1.08
C SER A 255 -17.61 -4.06 -1.74
N LEU A 256 -17.45 -4.11 -3.05
CA LEU A 256 -17.16 -2.96 -3.90
C LEU A 256 -18.36 -2.73 -4.83
N PRO A 257 -18.97 -1.53 -4.85
CA PRO A 257 -20.07 -1.25 -5.76
C PRO A 257 -19.63 -1.35 -7.21
N GLN A 258 -20.52 -1.80 -8.08
CA GLN A 258 -20.26 -1.82 -9.52
C GLN A 258 -19.95 -0.39 -10.02
N GLY A 259 -18.88 -0.26 -10.81
CA GLY A 259 -18.48 1.02 -11.40
C GLY A 259 -17.73 1.98 -10.47
N VAL A 260 -17.49 1.63 -9.21
CA VAL A 260 -16.82 2.53 -8.24
C VAL A 260 -15.46 3.03 -8.72
N PHE A 261 -14.74 2.23 -9.52
CA PHE A 261 -13.45 2.61 -10.11
C PHE A 261 -13.53 2.82 -11.65
N LEU A 262 -14.72 3.01 -12.20
CA LEU A 262 -14.92 3.10 -13.65
C LEU A 262 -14.23 4.34 -14.26
N ASN A 263 -14.28 5.48 -13.57
CA ASN A 263 -13.83 6.77 -14.07
C ASN A 263 -12.41 7.15 -13.61
N LEU A 264 -11.50 6.17 -13.46
CA LEU A 264 -10.14 6.36 -12.98
C LEU A 264 -9.08 5.90 -14.01
N PRO A 265 -9.01 6.55 -15.19
CA PRO A 265 -8.16 6.08 -16.28
C PRO A 265 -6.66 6.14 -15.96
N GLN A 266 -6.23 7.01 -15.04
CA GLN A 266 -4.82 7.19 -14.64
C GLN A 266 -4.42 6.33 -13.43
N MET A 267 -5.34 5.48 -12.92
CA MET A 267 -5.09 4.67 -11.73
C MET A 267 -3.99 3.64 -12.00
N ALA A 268 -2.86 3.81 -11.30
CA ALA A 268 -1.68 2.96 -11.41
C ALA A 268 -1.53 2.00 -10.22
N GLN A 269 -2.09 2.35 -9.06
CA GLN A 269 -1.97 1.55 -7.85
C GLN A 269 -3.22 1.59 -6.99
N ILE A 270 -3.81 0.40 -6.71
CA ILE A 270 -4.90 0.23 -5.75
C ILE A 270 -4.49 -0.80 -4.71
N SER A 271 -4.70 -0.48 -3.44
CA SER A 271 -4.44 -1.35 -2.31
C SER A 271 -5.76 -1.61 -1.56
N LEU A 272 -6.21 -2.88 -1.55
CA LEU A 272 -7.47 -3.34 -0.96
C LEU A 272 -7.28 -4.50 0.03
N TYR A 273 -6.03 -4.85 0.35
CA TYR A 273 -5.71 -5.94 1.26
C TYR A 273 -6.19 -5.67 2.71
N GLU A 274 -6.30 -6.73 3.51
CA GLU A 274 -6.79 -6.63 4.89
C GLU A 274 -8.14 -5.91 4.99
N ASN A 275 -9.13 -6.41 4.21
CA ASN A 275 -10.52 -5.99 4.28
C ASN A 275 -11.44 -7.20 4.54
N GLN A 276 -12.72 -7.07 4.27
CA GLN A 276 -13.70 -8.13 4.45
C GLN A 276 -14.46 -8.46 3.15
N LEU A 277 -13.83 -8.20 1.98
CA LEU A 277 -14.44 -8.38 0.67
C LEU A 277 -14.81 -9.87 0.47
N GLU A 278 -16.09 -10.15 0.21
CA GLU A 278 -16.63 -11.49 0.02
C GLU A 278 -16.69 -11.91 -1.45
N SER A 279 -16.84 -10.92 -2.34
CA SER A 279 -16.89 -11.11 -3.79
C SER A 279 -16.42 -9.87 -4.55
N LEU A 280 -16.09 -10.06 -5.83
CA LEU A 280 -15.81 -9.00 -6.79
C LEU A 280 -16.75 -9.20 -7.98
N SER A 281 -17.59 -8.21 -8.24
CA SER A 281 -18.50 -8.25 -9.39
C SER A 281 -17.78 -7.80 -10.66
N PRO A 282 -18.09 -8.38 -11.84
CA PRO A 282 -17.64 -7.84 -13.12
C PRO A 282 -18.04 -6.36 -13.25
N GLY A 283 -17.10 -5.53 -13.77
CA GLY A 283 -17.34 -4.10 -13.94
C GLY A 283 -17.07 -3.22 -12.71
N VAL A 284 -16.50 -3.77 -11.64
CA VAL A 284 -15.95 -2.98 -10.52
C VAL A 284 -14.78 -2.13 -11.00
N PHE A 285 -13.89 -2.72 -11.80
CA PHE A 285 -12.73 -2.05 -12.37
C PHE A 285 -13.05 -1.58 -13.79
N GLY A 286 -12.83 -0.28 -14.05
CA GLY A 286 -12.85 0.28 -15.40
C GLY A 286 -11.52 0.10 -16.13
N PRO A 287 -11.43 0.55 -17.40
CA PRO A 287 -10.14 0.66 -18.08
C PRO A 287 -9.21 1.59 -17.32
N MET A 288 -8.03 1.09 -16.92
CA MET A 288 -7.04 1.84 -16.16
C MET A 288 -5.63 1.29 -16.41
N VAL A 289 -4.60 2.07 -16.04
CA VAL A 289 -3.18 1.71 -16.20
C VAL A 289 -2.62 0.97 -14.99
N LEU A 290 -3.45 0.18 -14.33
CA LEU A 290 -3.11 -0.51 -13.09
C LEU A 290 -2.03 -1.56 -13.34
N ASP A 291 -0.88 -1.42 -12.64
CA ASP A 291 0.26 -2.32 -12.71
C ASP A 291 0.17 -3.43 -11.65
N GLN A 292 -0.35 -3.11 -10.46
CA GLN A 292 -0.39 -4.02 -9.32
C GLN A 292 -1.70 -3.90 -8.57
N LEU A 293 -2.30 -5.05 -8.22
CA LEU A 293 -3.52 -5.12 -7.44
C LEU A 293 -3.35 -6.07 -6.26
N TRP A 294 -3.48 -5.54 -5.04
CA TRP A 294 -3.38 -6.32 -3.81
C TRP A 294 -4.74 -6.51 -3.16
N LEU A 295 -5.20 -7.75 -3.11
CA LEU A 295 -6.48 -8.22 -2.55
C LEU A 295 -6.28 -9.28 -1.46
N TYR A 296 -5.05 -9.48 -0.97
CA TYR A 296 -4.77 -10.50 0.04
C TYR A 296 -5.42 -10.17 1.39
N ASP A 297 -5.57 -11.17 2.26
CA ASP A 297 -6.24 -11.03 3.56
C ASP A 297 -7.66 -10.43 3.44
N ASN A 298 -8.50 -11.06 2.58
CA ASN A 298 -9.91 -10.76 2.44
C ASN A 298 -10.75 -12.04 2.67
N LYS A 299 -12.03 -12.01 2.31
CA LYS A 299 -12.96 -13.14 2.43
C LYS A 299 -13.49 -13.61 1.06
N LEU A 300 -12.77 -13.29 -0.03
CA LEU A 300 -13.19 -13.67 -1.39
C LEU A 300 -13.36 -15.18 -1.47
N SER A 301 -14.51 -15.62 -1.95
CA SER A 301 -14.88 -17.05 -2.02
C SER A 301 -14.79 -17.63 -3.44
N ARG A 302 -14.96 -16.80 -4.45
CA ARG A 302 -14.98 -17.19 -5.87
C ARG A 302 -14.42 -16.07 -6.73
N LEU A 303 -13.83 -16.44 -7.89
CA LEU A 303 -13.47 -15.54 -8.97
C LEU A 303 -14.32 -15.90 -10.19
N GLU A 304 -15.16 -14.97 -10.61
CA GLU A 304 -16.07 -15.14 -11.74
C GLU A 304 -15.45 -14.66 -13.05
N ASP A 305 -16.07 -15.02 -14.17
CA ASP A 305 -15.64 -14.57 -15.51
C ASP A 305 -15.56 -13.04 -15.57
N ASP A 306 -14.58 -12.57 -16.33
CA ASP A 306 -14.40 -11.15 -16.65
C ASP A 306 -14.21 -10.21 -15.44
N THR A 307 -13.95 -10.75 -14.23
CA THR A 307 -13.76 -9.95 -13.00
C THR A 307 -12.68 -8.87 -13.18
N PHE A 308 -11.58 -9.18 -13.87
CA PHE A 308 -10.44 -8.27 -14.05
C PHE A 308 -10.26 -7.82 -15.50
N ARG A 309 -11.21 -8.09 -16.41
CA ARG A 309 -11.07 -7.96 -17.87
C ARG A 309 -10.50 -6.63 -18.35
N ASN A 310 -10.83 -5.52 -17.66
CA ASN A 310 -10.41 -4.18 -18.05
C ASN A 310 -9.00 -3.79 -17.59
N LEU A 311 -8.32 -4.64 -16.82
CA LEU A 311 -6.99 -4.37 -16.25
C LEU A 311 -5.87 -4.89 -17.17
N THR A 312 -5.89 -4.48 -18.43
CA THR A 312 -5.02 -5.01 -19.49
C THR A 312 -3.52 -4.80 -19.26
N GLN A 313 -3.13 -3.89 -18.37
CA GLN A 313 -1.73 -3.60 -18.03
C GLN A 313 -1.27 -4.25 -16.73
N LEU A 314 -2.16 -5.00 -16.05
CA LEU A 314 -1.85 -5.60 -14.76
C LEU A 314 -0.73 -6.63 -14.88
N ARG A 315 0.34 -6.47 -14.07
CA ARG A 315 1.47 -7.37 -14.01
C ARG A 315 1.50 -8.24 -12.77
N LEU A 316 0.98 -7.74 -11.65
CA LEU A 316 0.94 -8.46 -10.38
C LEU A 316 -0.48 -8.47 -9.82
N LEU A 317 -1.00 -9.67 -9.55
CA LEU A 317 -2.29 -9.89 -8.90
C LEU A 317 -2.11 -10.76 -7.65
N VAL A 318 -2.34 -10.19 -6.46
CA VAL A 318 -2.17 -10.89 -5.18
C VAL A 318 -3.54 -11.14 -4.54
N LEU A 319 -3.97 -12.42 -4.57
CA LEU A 319 -5.24 -12.93 -4.05
C LEU A 319 -5.04 -13.90 -2.87
N SER A 320 -3.84 -13.97 -2.34
CA SER A 320 -3.48 -14.88 -1.26
C SER A 320 -4.26 -14.62 0.03
N ARG A 321 -4.35 -15.64 0.90
CA ARG A 321 -4.98 -15.53 2.22
C ARG A 321 -6.43 -15.02 2.12
N ASN A 322 -7.19 -15.67 1.22
CA ASN A 322 -8.62 -15.50 1.05
C ASN A 322 -9.37 -16.81 1.35
N ARG A 323 -10.59 -16.96 0.89
CA ARG A 323 -11.41 -18.17 1.01
C ARG A 323 -11.80 -18.72 -0.37
N ILE A 324 -10.96 -18.47 -1.39
CA ILE A 324 -11.25 -18.81 -2.77
C ILE A 324 -11.26 -20.33 -2.90
N SER A 325 -12.43 -20.87 -3.22
CA SER A 325 -12.66 -22.29 -3.48
C SER A 325 -12.92 -22.60 -4.96
N TYR A 326 -13.13 -21.56 -5.77
CA TYR A 326 -13.42 -21.68 -7.19
C TYR A 326 -12.84 -20.50 -7.99
N VAL A 327 -12.23 -20.82 -9.12
CA VAL A 327 -11.72 -19.85 -10.11
C VAL A 327 -12.30 -20.24 -11.47
N SER A 328 -13.13 -19.37 -12.05
CA SER A 328 -13.69 -19.58 -13.38
C SER A 328 -12.60 -19.52 -14.47
N THR A 329 -12.80 -20.25 -15.57
CA THR A 329 -11.91 -20.26 -16.74
C THR A 329 -11.70 -18.87 -17.35
N GLY A 330 -12.69 -17.99 -17.23
CA GLY A 330 -12.63 -16.60 -17.72
C GLY A 330 -12.21 -15.57 -16.67
N ALA A 331 -11.83 -15.99 -15.45
CA ALA A 331 -11.51 -15.06 -14.36
C ALA A 331 -10.36 -14.10 -14.70
N PHE A 332 -9.34 -14.57 -15.42
CA PHE A 332 -8.15 -13.79 -15.79
C PHE A 332 -8.17 -13.32 -17.26
N ARG A 333 -9.32 -13.41 -17.93
CA ARG A 333 -9.44 -13.01 -19.33
C ARG A 333 -9.09 -11.53 -19.51
N GLY A 334 -8.23 -11.22 -20.51
CA GLY A 334 -7.81 -9.85 -20.81
C GLY A 334 -6.54 -9.39 -20.09
N LEU A 335 -5.98 -10.18 -19.16
CA LEU A 335 -4.77 -9.83 -18.41
C LEU A 335 -3.47 -10.20 -19.19
N GLU A 336 -3.32 -9.71 -20.40
CA GLU A 336 -2.21 -10.09 -21.30
C GLU A 336 -0.81 -9.76 -20.75
N GLN A 337 -0.70 -8.79 -19.84
CA GLN A 337 0.57 -8.39 -19.23
C GLN A 337 0.82 -9.07 -17.87
N LEU A 338 -0.10 -9.92 -17.39
CA LEU A 338 0.03 -10.55 -16.08
C LEU A 338 1.27 -11.44 -16.01
N GLY A 339 2.24 -11.04 -15.18
CA GLY A 339 3.48 -11.77 -14.94
C GLY A 339 3.41 -12.68 -13.73
N GLU A 340 2.63 -12.29 -12.71
CA GLU A 340 2.53 -13.04 -11.48
C GLU A 340 1.10 -13.05 -10.94
N VAL A 341 0.63 -14.23 -10.56
CA VAL A 341 -0.63 -14.44 -9.83
C VAL A 341 -0.36 -15.25 -8.57
N SER A 342 -0.79 -14.70 -7.43
CA SER A 342 -0.68 -15.37 -6.13
C SER A 342 -2.06 -15.74 -5.60
N LEU A 343 -2.31 -17.05 -5.48
CA LEU A 343 -3.52 -17.68 -4.93
C LEU A 343 -3.21 -18.52 -3.70
N HIS A 344 -2.02 -18.40 -3.11
CA HIS A 344 -1.63 -19.20 -1.96
C HIS A 344 -2.52 -18.96 -0.75
N THR A 345 -2.59 -19.96 0.12
CA THR A 345 -3.40 -19.90 1.35
C THR A 345 -4.85 -19.54 1.04
N ASN A 346 -5.50 -20.40 0.23
CA ASN A 346 -6.90 -20.34 -0.12
C ASN A 346 -7.58 -21.72 0.12
N LEU A 347 -8.76 -21.94 -0.42
CA LEU A 347 -9.56 -23.17 -0.24
C LEU A 347 -9.76 -23.93 -1.57
N LEU A 348 -8.85 -23.78 -2.53
CA LEU A 348 -8.93 -24.46 -3.81
C LEU A 348 -8.74 -25.97 -3.61
N THR A 349 -9.62 -26.76 -4.21
CA THR A 349 -9.53 -28.23 -4.24
C THR A 349 -9.11 -28.73 -5.63
N THR A 350 -9.36 -27.95 -6.65
CA THR A 350 -8.95 -28.15 -8.04
C THR A 350 -8.92 -26.81 -8.79
N LEU A 351 -8.53 -26.80 -10.04
CA LEU A 351 -8.65 -25.70 -11.00
C LEU A 351 -9.54 -26.14 -12.16
N GLU A 352 -10.01 -25.19 -12.95
CA GLU A 352 -10.68 -25.48 -14.22
C GLU A 352 -9.66 -25.61 -15.36
N ALA A 353 -10.00 -26.41 -16.39
CA ALA A 353 -9.20 -26.49 -17.60
C ALA A 353 -9.14 -25.10 -18.27
N GLY A 354 -7.94 -24.63 -18.62
CA GLY A 354 -7.76 -23.31 -19.23
C GLY A 354 -7.81 -22.11 -18.27
N THR A 355 -7.79 -22.30 -16.94
CA THR A 355 -7.79 -21.20 -15.96
C THR A 355 -6.72 -20.12 -16.27
N PHE A 356 -5.54 -20.50 -16.74
CA PHE A 356 -4.45 -19.58 -17.09
C PHE A 356 -4.31 -19.36 -18.62
N GLN A 357 -5.33 -19.75 -19.39
CA GLN A 357 -5.31 -19.56 -20.84
C GLN A 357 -5.34 -18.08 -21.21
N GLY A 358 -4.54 -17.68 -22.21
CA GLY A 358 -4.49 -16.30 -22.69
C GLY A 358 -3.62 -15.37 -21.86
N LEU A 359 -2.71 -15.92 -21.03
CA LEU A 359 -1.75 -15.18 -20.22
C LEU A 359 -0.31 -15.36 -20.76
N PRO A 360 0.05 -14.71 -21.87
CA PRO A 360 1.33 -14.94 -22.54
C PRO A 360 2.54 -14.45 -21.74
N SER A 361 2.34 -13.52 -20.82
CA SER A 361 3.38 -12.91 -19.99
C SER A 361 3.57 -13.58 -18.63
N LEU A 362 2.78 -14.64 -18.33
CA LEU A 362 2.77 -15.27 -17.01
C LEU A 362 4.09 -15.98 -16.72
N VAL A 363 4.72 -15.60 -15.62
CA VAL A 363 6.02 -16.12 -15.16
C VAL A 363 5.90 -16.90 -13.86
N ASN A 364 5.10 -16.40 -12.90
CA ASN A 364 4.98 -17.01 -11.58
C ASN A 364 3.52 -17.30 -11.23
N ILE A 365 3.29 -18.53 -10.71
CA ILE A 365 2.01 -18.99 -10.17
C ILE A 365 2.25 -19.52 -8.77
N SER A 366 1.63 -18.91 -7.75
CA SER A 366 1.65 -19.38 -6.36
C SER A 366 0.30 -20.00 -5.99
N LEU A 367 0.29 -21.29 -5.73
CA LEU A 367 -0.88 -22.08 -5.33
C LEU A 367 -0.66 -22.86 -4.03
N GLU A 368 0.46 -22.60 -3.35
CA GLU A 368 0.82 -23.29 -2.13
C GLU A 368 -0.20 -23.03 -0.99
N HIS A 369 -0.25 -23.95 -0.01
CA HIS A 369 -1.21 -23.88 1.10
C HIS A 369 -2.67 -23.80 0.65
N ASN A 370 -3.07 -24.70 -0.25
CA ASN A 370 -4.46 -24.96 -0.63
C ASN A 370 -4.84 -26.42 -0.29
N SER A 371 -5.93 -26.90 -0.84
CA SER A 371 -6.37 -28.31 -0.70
C SER A 371 -6.47 -29.01 -2.06
N ILE A 372 -5.64 -28.60 -3.02
CA ILE A 372 -5.69 -29.12 -4.39
C ILE A 372 -5.26 -30.59 -4.38
N SER A 373 -6.14 -31.48 -4.81
CA SER A 373 -5.90 -32.92 -4.88
C SER A 373 -5.68 -33.43 -6.31
N SER A 374 -6.11 -32.65 -7.30
CA SER A 374 -5.93 -32.98 -8.71
C SER A 374 -5.90 -31.71 -9.58
N LEU A 375 -5.26 -31.80 -10.73
CA LEU A 375 -5.25 -30.76 -11.75
C LEU A 375 -5.93 -31.31 -13.02
N PRO A 376 -6.77 -30.52 -13.71
CA PRO A 376 -7.36 -30.95 -14.97
C PRO A 376 -6.30 -30.97 -16.07
N SER A 377 -6.52 -31.81 -17.07
CA SER A 377 -5.73 -31.72 -18.30
C SER A 377 -5.92 -30.34 -18.93
N GLY A 378 -4.80 -29.68 -19.31
CA GLY A 378 -4.85 -28.36 -19.92
C GLY A 378 -4.95 -27.18 -18.94
N PHE A 379 -4.71 -27.35 -17.64
CA PHE A 379 -4.71 -26.25 -16.68
C PHE A 379 -3.68 -25.13 -17.00
N LEU A 380 -2.56 -25.48 -17.67
CA LEU A 380 -1.56 -24.55 -18.21
C LEU A 380 -1.69 -24.34 -19.72
N GLN A 381 -2.84 -24.64 -20.31
CA GLN A 381 -3.02 -24.49 -21.77
C GLN A 381 -2.74 -23.04 -22.20
N GLY A 382 -1.82 -22.89 -23.20
CA GLY A 382 -1.45 -21.58 -23.74
C GLY A 382 -0.35 -20.85 -22.97
N VAL A 383 0.06 -21.31 -21.79
CA VAL A 383 1.25 -20.79 -21.06
C VAL A 383 2.49 -21.36 -21.74
N LYS A 384 3.36 -20.47 -22.28
CA LYS A 384 4.53 -20.89 -23.08
C LYS A 384 5.82 -20.95 -22.26
N HIS A 385 5.97 -20.05 -21.32
CA HIS A 385 7.18 -19.89 -20.52
C HIS A 385 6.78 -19.56 -19.08
N LEU A 386 6.97 -20.51 -18.19
CA LEU A 386 6.74 -20.31 -16.77
C LEU A 386 8.10 -20.34 -16.04
N GLY A 387 8.36 -19.36 -15.20
CA GLY A 387 9.54 -19.33 -14.32
C GLY A 387 9.34 -20.31 -13.18
N GLN A 388 8.28 -20.11 -12.39
CA GLN A 388 7.99 -20.94 -11.24
C GLN A 388 6.49 -21.22 -11.10
N ILE A 389 6.18 -22.45 -10.67
CA ILE A 389 4.87 -22.81 -10.13
C ILE A 389 5.05 -23.44 -8.75
N ASP A 390 4.36 -22.89 -7.75
CA ASP A 390 4.38 -23.40 -6.38
C ASP A 390 3.10 -24.16 -6.06
N LEU A 391 3.23 -25.47 -5.84
CA LEU A 391 2.16 -26.41 -5.51
C LEU A 391 2.38 -27.06 -4.13
N ARG A 392 3.29 -26.52 -3.32
CA ARG A 392 3.59 -27.04 -1.98
C ARG A 392 2.39 -26.97 -1.05
N ASN A 393 2.40 -27.82 -0.02
CA ASN A 393 1.33 -27.81 0.98
C ASN A 393 -0.07 -27.86 0.33
N ASN A 394 -0.29 -28.84 -0.52
CA ASN A 394 -1.57 -29.19 -1.10
C ASN A 394 -1.97 -30.63 -0.71
N SER A 395 -2.90 -31.23 -1.41
CA SER A 395 -3.43 -32.56 -1.09
C SER A 395 -3.21 -33.57 -2.24
N PHE A 396 -2.14 -33.39 -3.04
CA PHE A 396 -1.85 -34.29 -4.15
C PHE A 396 -1.43 -35.67 -3.65
N PRO A 397 -2.18 -36.76 -3.97
CA PRO A 397 -1.72 -38.12 -3.70
C PRO A 397 -0.77 -38.63 -4.79
N ASN A 398 -0.92 -38.19 -6.02
CA ASN A 398 -0.09 -38.44 -7.18
C ASN A 398 -0.26 -37.34 -8.24
N LEU A 399 0.51 -37.39 -9.31
CA LEU A 399 0.36 -36.54 -10.50
C LEU A 399 0.37 -37.40 -11.75
N PRO A 400 -0.71 -37.46 -12.53
CA PRO A 400 -0.75 -38.15 -13.81
C PRO A 400 0.24 -37.58 -14.82
N GLN A 401 0.73 -38.39 -15.77
CA GLN A 401 1.71 -38.00 -16.79
C GLN A 401 1.32 -36.73 -17.55
N VAL A 402 0.03 -36.58 -17.91
CA VAL A 402 -0.46 -35.41 -18.63
C VAL A 402 -0.25 -34.09 -17.84
N ASN A 403 -0.33 -34.11 -16.52
CA ASN A 403 -0.07 -32.94 -15.67
C ASN A 403 1.43 -32.68 -15.55
N LEU A 404 2.24 -33.72 -15.42
CA LEU A 404 3.71 -33.63 -15.37
C LEU A 404 4.28 -33.10 -16.70
N ASP A 405 3.72 -33.51 -17.82
CA ASP A 405 4.07 -32.98 -19.15
C ASP A 405 3.75 -31.48 -19.24
N ALA A 406 2.59 -31.06 -18.76
CA ALA A 406 2.21 -29.65 -18.69
C ALA A 406 3.15 -28.85 -17.78
N LEU A 407 3.59 -29.40 -16.65
CA LEU A 407 4.53 -28.76 -15.73
C LEU A 407 5.94 -28.60 -16.30
N THR A 408 6.31 -29.32 -17.38
CA THR A 408 7.62 -29.16 -18.03
C THR A 408 7.85 -27.79 -18.64
N VAL A 409 6.82 -26.98 -18.86
CA VAL A 409 6.95 -25.60 -19.35
C VAL A 409 7.58 -24.67 -18.29
N ALA A 410 7.50 -25.03 -17.00
CA ALA A 410 8.10 -24.27 -15.90
C ALA A 410 9.60 -24.55 -15.77
N LYS A 411 10.36 -23.54 -15.37
CA LYS A 411 11.77 -23.70 -15.00
C LYS A 411 11.89 -24.38 -13.64
N GLU A 412 11.00 -24.01 -12.71
CA GLU A 412 10.95 -24.52 -11.35
C GLU A 412 9.53 -24.94 -10.96
N VAL A 413 9.39 -26.12 -10.37
CA VAL A 413 8.14 -26.71 -9.89
C VAL A 413 8.34 -27.14 -8.43
N LEU A 414 7.62 -26.50 -7.53
CA LEU A 414 7.71 -26.80 -6.09
C LEU A 414 6.55 -27.71 -5.69
N LEU A 415 6.87 -28.93 -5.21
CA LEU A 415 5.91 -30.02 -4.95
C LEU A 415 5.96 -30.55 -3.51
N GLN A 416 6.79 -29.98 -2.64
CA GLN A 416 7.03 -30.47 -1.28
C GLN A 416 5.74 -30.39 -0.43
N GLN A 417 5.71 -31.18 0.64
CA GLN A 417 4.62 -31.14 1.64
C GLN A 417 3.25 -31.46 1.03
N ASN A 418 3.20 -32.43 0.12
CA ASN A 418 1.98 -33.08 -0.34
C ASN A 418 1.91 -34.50 0.20
N PRO A 419 0.72 -35.08 0.44
CA PRO A 419 0.55 -36.41 0.99
C PRO A 419 0.74 -37.48 -0.12
N TRP A 420 1.97 -37.59 -0.64
CA TRP A 420 2.30 -38.50 -1.75
C TRP A 420 2.01 -39.94 -1.39
N ARG A 421 1.19 -40.61 -2.18
CA ARG A 421 0.85 -42.02 -2.04
C ARG A 421 1.74 -42.86 -2.96
N CYS A 422 2.67 -43.59 -2.36
CA CYS A 422 3.65 -44.41 -3.08
C CYS A 422 3.10 -45.81 -3.37
N ASP A 423 2.29 -45.90 -4.40
CA ASP A 423 1.81 -47.11 -5.05
C ASP A 423 2.07 -46.99 -6.56
N GLN A 424 1.44 -47.83 -7.39
CA GLN A 424 1.62 -47.83 -8.83
C GLN A 424 1.33 -46.47 -9.48
N ASP A 425 0.45 -45.66 -8.92
CA ASP A 425 0.06 -44.35 -9.48
C ASP A 425 1.14 -43.26 -9.28
N ILE A 426 2.17 -43.50 -8.45
CA ILE A 426 3.29 -42.57 -8.24
C ILE A 426 4.38 -42.69 -9.32
N LEU A 427 4.39 -43.76 -10.11
CA LEU A 427 5.40 -44.04 -11.13
C LEU A 427 5.66 -42.86 -12.09
N PRO A 428 4.63 -42.18 -12.62
CA PRO A 428 4.85 -41.04 -13.50
C PRO A 428 5.64 -39.90 -12.81
N LEU A 429 5.34 -39.62 -11.55
CA LEU A 429 6.05 -38.59 -10.78
C LEU A 429 7.50 -38.99 -10.49
N ARG A 430 7.74 -40.24 -10.08
CA ARG A 430 9.09 -40.78 -9.85
C ARG A 430 9.97 -40.62 -11.12
N ASP A 431 9.44 -41.04 -12.26
CA ASP A 431 10.16 -40.99 -13.54
C ASP A 431 10.41 -39.54 -13.98
N TRP A 432 9.45 -38.66 -13.73
CA TRP A 432 9.57 -37.24 -14.02
C TRP A 432 10.66 -36.57 -13.14
N LEU A 433 10.73 -36.89 -11.84
CA LEU A 433 11.76 -36.39 -10.92
C LEU A 433 13.15 -36.84 -11.33
N THR A 434 13.28 -38.09 -11.74
CA THR A 434 14.54 -38.66 -12.23
C THR A 434 14.99 -38.00 -13.53
N LYS A 435 14.04 -37.71 -14.43
CA LYS A 435 14.32 -37.08 -15.73
C LYS A 435 14.61 -35.57 -15.62
N TYR A 436 13.99 -34.88 -14.67
CA TYR A 436 14.06 -33.43 -14.54
C TYR A 436 14.42 -32.95 -13.10
N PRO A 437 15.50 -33.42 -12.49
CA PRO A 437 15.82 -33.12 -11.09
C PRO A 437 15.99 -31.61 -10.82
N SER A 438 16.54 -30.87 -11.77
CA SER A 438 16.73 -29.42 -11.67
C SER A 438 15.41 -28.65 -11.65
N LYS A 439 14.35 -29.17 -12.27
CA LYS A 439 13.03 -28.53 -12.26
C LYS A 439 12.34 -28.65 -10.90
N ALA A 440 12.57 -29.75 -10.19
CA ALA A 440 12.09 -29.95 -8.82
C ALA A 440 12.98 -29.24 -7.77
N ASN A 441 13.87 -28.34 -8.19
CA ASN A 441 14.82 -27.62 -7.34
C ASN A 441 15.71 -28.55 -6.48
N ASN A 442 16.01 -29.75 -6.99
CA ASN A 442 16.72 -30.84 -6.27
C ASN A 442 16.11 -31.13 -4.89
N SER A 443 14.82 -30.90 -4.72
CA SER A 443 14.12 -31.06 -3.45
C SER A 443 13.77 -32.52 -3.20
N LEU A 444 13.99 -32.97 -1.98
CA LEU A 444 13.54 -34.29 -1.55
C LEU A 444 12.02 -34.31 -1.50
N LEU A 445 11.40 -35.12 -2.36
CA LEU A 445 10.00 -35.49 -2.27
C LEU A 445 9.90 -36.89 -1.67
N VAL A 446 9.14 -37.02 -0.60
CA VAL A 446 9.04 -38.26 0.17
C VAL A 446 7.62 -38.80 0.18
N CYS A 447 7.49 -40.10 0.32
CA CYS A 447 6.21 -40.78 0.52
C CYS A 447 5.56 -40.40 1.86
N ASP A 448 4.24 -40.23 1.86
CA ASP A 448 3.43 -40.11 3.06
C ASP A 448 2.68 -41.45 3.36
N ILE A 449 2.19 -42.12 2.33
CA ILE A 449 1.45 -43.38 2.38
C ILE A 449 2.03 -44.35 1.33
N PRO A 450 2.10 -45.66 1.59
CA PRO A 450 1.74 -46.37 2.83
C PRO A 450 2.77 -46.21 3.94
N PHE A 451 2.41 -46.60 5.18
CA PHE A 451 3.23 -46.43 6.38
C PHE A 451 4.65 -47.04 6.27
N ASN A 452 4.78 -48.18 5.57
CA ASN A 452 6.05 -48.87 5.37
C ASN A 452 7.02 -48.12 4.40
N LEU A 453 6.50 -47.14 3.65
CA LEU A 453 7.30 -46.29 2.74
C LEU A 453 7.33 -44.82 3.21
N ASN A 454 6.70 -44.50 4.34
CA ASN A 454 6.67 -43.13 4.85
C ASN A 454 8.08 -42.60 5.07
N GLY A 455 8.36 -41.43 4.47
CA GLY A 455 9.68 -40.80 4.54
C GLY A 455 10.68 -41.26 3.48
N GLU A 456 10.38 -42.31 2.70
CA GLU A 456 11.24 -42.76 1.60
C GLU A 456 11.19 -41.75 0.43
N GLU A 457 12.34 -41.52 -0.21
CA GLU A 457 12.46 -40.62 -1.34
C GLU A 457 11.85 -41.22 -2.60
N ILE A 458 10.86 -40.52 -3.17
CA ILE A 458 10.10 -41.00 -4.35
C ILE A 458 11.02 -41.30 -5.53
N ALA A 459 12.00 -40.47 -5.80
CA ALA A 459 12.93 -40.63 -6.93
C ALA A 459 13.79 -41.88 -6.87
N LEU A 460 13.96 -42.49 -5.67
CA LEU A 460 14.79 -43.68 -5.43
C LEU A 460 13.98 -44.98 -5.40
N LEU A 461 12.64 -44.91 -5.47
CA LEU A 461 11.80 -46.12 -5.41
C LEU A 461 11.94 -46.96 -6.66
N THR A 462 12.03 -48.30 -6.48
CA THR A 462 12.09 -49.24 -7.59
C THR A 462 10.70 -49.78 -7.96
N ASP A 463 10.54 -50.33 -9.16
CA ASP A 463 9.29 -50.94 -9.64
C ASP A 463 8.87 -52.10 -8.74
N GLU A 464 9.83 -52.86 -8.21
CA GLU A 464 9.57 -54.01 -7.32
C GLU A 464 8.87 -53.60 -6.02
N VAL A 465 9.21 -52.40 -5.50
CA VAL A 465 8.61 -51.85 -4.28
C VAL A 465 7.21 -51.32 -4.56
N LEU A 466 7.00 -50.70 -5.71
CA LEU A 466 5.75 -50.03 -6.09
C LEU A 466 4.73 -51.00 -6.71
N MET A 467 5.19 -52.11 -7.30
CA MET A 467 4.37 -53.15 -7.91
C MET A 467 4.73 -54.54 -7.34
N PRO A 468 4.47 -54.79 -6.05
CA PRO A 468 4.74 -56.13 -5.51
C PRO A 468 4.00 -57.17 -6.33
N LEU A 469 4.71 -58.17 -6.85
CA LEU A 469 4.15 -59.29 -7.56
C LEU A 469 3.08 -59.93 -6.66
N ILE A 470 1.82 -59.91 -7.11
CA ILE A 470 0.74 -60.65 -6.44
C ILE A 470 1.13 -62.13 -6.54
N SER A 471 1.59 -62.67 -5.44
CA SER A 471 1.75 -64.12 -5.29
C SER A 471 0.36 -64.76 -5.52
N THR A 472 0.18 -65.37 -6.66
CA THR A 472 -1.01 -66.18 -6.97
C THR A 472 -0.97 -67.44 -6.15
N GLU A 473 -1.32 -67.35 -4.87
CA GLU A 473 -1.85 -68.47 -4.13
C GLU A 473 -3.37 -68.44 -4.24
N GLU A 474 -3.88 -69.26 -5.13
CA GLU A 474 -5.28 -69.56 -5.30
C GLU A 474 -5.83 -70.25 -4.03
N PRO A 475 -6.81 -69.71 -3.30
CA PRO A 475 -7.54 -70.50 -2.32
C PRO A 475 -8.68 -71.22 -3.05
N ALA A 476 -8.69 -72.54 -2.90
CA ALA A 476 -9.64 -73.46 -3.43
C ALA A 476 -11.12 -73.07 -3.26
N VAL A 477 -11.82 -73.18 -4.36
CA VAL A 477 -13.26 -72.99 -4.53
C VAL A 477 -14.04 -74.02 -3.71
N THR A 478 -15.02 -73.59 -2.94
CA THR A 478 -16.22 -74.38 -2.64
C THR A 478 -17.49 -73.54 -2.87
N PRO A 479 -18.50 -74.11 -3.55
CA PRO A 479 -19.69 -73.39 -3.99
C PRO A 479 -20.88 -73.62 -3.08
N THR A 480 -21.75 -72.66 -2.96
CA THR A 480 -23.23 -72.72 -2.71
C THR A 480 -23.65 -71.34 -2.18
N GLU A 481 -24.79 -70.77 -2.48
CA GLU A 481 -26.05 -71.13 -3.05
C GLU A 481 -26.82 -69.82 -3.43
N LYS A 482 -27.69 -69.94 -4.43
CA LYS A 482 -28.63 -68.94 -4.94
C LYS A 482 -29.68 -68.48 -3.94
N ARG A 483 -30.04 -67.19 -3.88
CA ARG A 483 -31.46 -66.79 -3.80
C ARG A 483 -31.75 -65.38 -4.30
N ARG A 484 -32.57 -65.36 -5.25
CA ARG A 484 -33.63 -64.55 -5.89
C ARG A 484 -33.91 -63.12 -5.41
N ARG A 485 -34.12 -62.31 -6.45
CA ARG A 485 -34.80 -60.99 -6.54
C ARG A 485 -36.25 -61.01 -6.08
N PRO A 486 -36.98 -59.89 -5.89
CA PRO A 486 -37.48 -59.06 -7.03
C PRO A 486 -37.58 -57.52 -6.80
N HIS A 487 -37.48 -56.79 -7.89
CA HIS A 487 -38.31 -55.75 -8.56
C HIS A 487 -39.24 -54.85 -7.68
N THR A 488 -39.44 -53.58 -7.88
CA THR A 488 -39.80 -52.70 -9.03
C THR A 488 -39.95 -51.21 -8.58
N PRO A 489 -40.46 -50.24 -9.36
CA PRO A 489 -39.68 -49.17 -10.02
C PRO A 489 -40.18 -47.73 -9.63
N PRO A 490 -39.80 -46.62 -10.35
CA PRO A 490 -39.95 -45.22 -9.93
C PRO A 490 -41.25 -44.54 -10.41
N PRO A 491 -41.51 -43.32 -10.05
CA PRO A 491 -42.25 -42.45 -10.97
C PRO A 491 -41.61 -41.12 -11.31
N LYS A 492 -41.99 -40.70 -12.50
CA LYS A 492 -41.64 -39.51 -13.28
C LYS A 492 -42.50 -38.29 -12.93
N ARG A 493 -42.04 -37.18 -13.55
CA ARG A 493 -42.79 -36.00 -14.07
C ARG A 493 -42.87 -34.77 -13.16
N THR A 494 -42.87 -33.51 -13.64
CA THR A 494 -42.90 -32.83 -14.96
C THR A 494 -42.83 -31.33 -14.77
N THR A 495 -42.16 -30.61 -15.72
CA THR A 495 -42.52 -29.31 -16.35
C THR A 495 -42.70 -28.05 -15.47
N SER A 496 -42.36 -26.85 -15.82
CA SER A 496 -42.33 -26.08 -17.11
C SER A 496 -41.76 -24.68 -16.92
N SER A 497 -41.15 -24.17 -17.98
CA SER A 497 -40.84 -22.73 -18.23
C SER A 497 -42.11 -21.88 -18.43
N PRO A 498 -42.05 -20.53 -18.45
CA PRO A 498 -41.69 -19.86 -19.70
C PRO A 498 -40.90 -18.52 -19.61
N ALA A 499 -40.30 -18.18 -20.76
CA ALA A 499 -39.55 -17.01 -21.10
C ALA A 499 -40.40 -15.75 -21.33
N VAL A 500 -39.83 -14.54 -21.17
CA VAL A 500 -40.25 -13.34 -21.85
C VAL A 500 -39.03 -12.55 -22.35
N LYS A 501 -39.04 -12.28 -23.66
CA LYS A 501 -38.17 -11.40 -24.44
C LYS A 501 -38.66 -9.94 -24.32
N VAL A 502 -37.74 -8.96 -24.33
CA VAL A 502 -37.92 -7.70 -25.10
C VAL A 502 -36.56 -7.10 -25.47
N THR A 503 -36.44 -6.68 -26.71
CA THR A 503 -35.28 -6.16 -27.46
C THR A 503 -35.29 -4.61 -27.54
N PRO A 504 -34.31 -3.95 -28.20
CA PRO A 504 -33.73 -2.65 -27.80
C PRO A 504 -34.15 -1.49 -28.68
N THR A 505 -33.73 -0.28 -28.29
CA THR A 505 -33.71 0.87 -29.22
C THR A 505 -32.48 1.76 -28.99
N SER A 506 -31.90 2.13 -30.11
CA SER A 506 -30.76 3.00 -30.36
C SER A 506 -31.16 4.49 -30.37
N GLU A 507 -30.20 5.40 -30.13
CA GLU A 507 -29.96 6.61 -30.96
C GLU A 507 -28.75 7.41 -30.43
N GLN A 508 -28.10 7.91 -31.28
CA GLN A 508 -26.96 8.60 -31.83
C GLN A 508 -26.94 10.12 -31.54
N GLY A 509 -25.71 10.68 -31.63
CA GLY A 509 -25.33 12.04 -31.99
C GLY A 509 -24.64 12.80 -30.87
N GLY A 510 -23.48 13.41 -31.01
CA GLY A 510 -22.73 13.98 -32.07
C GLY A 510 -22.05 15.26 -31.57
N ASP A 511 -20.80 15.41 -31.94
CA ASP A 511 -19.97 16.59 -32.23
C ASP A 511 -19.36 17.51 -31.17
N THR A 512 -18.04 17.46 -31.17
CA THR A 512 -16.93 18.45 -31.32
C THR A 512 -16.98 19.84 -30.66
N SER A 513 -15.90 20.22 -29.97
CA SER A 513 -14.91 21.20 -30.42
C SER A 513 -13.77 21.47 -29.42
N SER A 514 -12.64 21.80 -30.02
CA SER A 514 -11.30 22.11 -29.52
C SER A 514 -11.19 23.48 -28.82
N GLY A 515 -10.20 23.60 -27.92
CA GLY A 515 -9.71 24.90 -27.42
C GLY A 515 -8.40 24.75 -26.65
N GLU A 516 -7.32 25.16 -27.26
CA GLU A 516 -5.96 25.29 -26.69
C GLU A 516 -5.87 26.51 -25.74
N GLY A 517 -4.97 26.46 -24.74
CA GLY A 517 -4.67 27.59 -23.87
C GLY A 517 -3.51 27.34 -22.92
N GLU A 518 -2.39 27.83 -23.29
CA GLU A 518 -1.13 28.28 -22.67
C GLU A 518 -0.74 27.86 -21.23
N GLU A 519 0.46 27.27 -21.16
CA GLU A 519 1.25 27.02 -19.96
C GLU A 519 1.96 28.29 -19.45
N GLY A 520 1.75 28.62 -18.17
CA GLY A 520 2.51 29.61 -17.41
C GLY A 520 3.69 28.95 -16.68
N ALA A 521 4.90 29.34 -17.02
CA ALA A 521 6.15 28.84 -16.44
C ALA A 521 6.31 29.26 -14.97
N ILE A 522 6.46 28.29 -14.08
CA ILE A 522 6.78 28.47 -12.65
C ILE A 522 8.31 28.58 -12.49
N SER A 523 8.74 29.62 -11.75
CA SER A 523 10.15 29.89 -11.44
C SER A 523 10.86 28.68 -10.81
N ARG A 524 12.03 28.31 -11.34
CA ARG A 524 12.82 27.12 -10.94
C ARG A 524 13.25 27.12 -9.47
N ASP A 525 13.38 28.28 -8.82
CA ASP A 525 13.93 28.37 -7.46
C ASP A 525 12.92 28.00 -6.36
N THR A 526 11.64 28.33 -6.54
CA THR A 526 10.57 27.92 -5.59
C THR A 526 10.28 26.43 -5.64
N SER A 527 10.41 25.79 -6.80
CA SER A 527 10.23 24.34 -6.94
C SER A 527 11.30 23.54 -6.21
N ILE A 528 12.54 24.03 -6.14
CA ILE A 528 13.66 23.35 -5.46
C ILE A 528 13.47 23.37 -3.93
N ILE A 529 12.94 24.45 -3.36
CA ILE A 529 12.71 24.56 -1.91
C ILE A 529 11.55 23.64 -1.47
N ILE A 530 10.47 23.58 -2.22
CA ILE A 530 9.33 22.70 -1.95
C ILE A 530 9.74 21.23 -2.06
N ILE A 531 10.52 20.88 -3.08
CA ILE A 531 11.07 19.53 -3.27
C ILE A 531 12.00 19.15 -2.12
N ALA A 532 12.84 20.08 -1.62
CA ALA A 532 13.76 19.79 -0.50
C ALA A 532 13.01 19.49 0.81
N VAL A 533 11.95 20.23 1.13
CA VAL A 533 11.13 19.99 2.35
C VAL A 533 10.32 18.71 2.21
N VAL A 534 9.72 18.45 1.06
CA VAL A 534 8.98 17.21 0.78
C VAL A 534 9.91 15.99 0.77
N CYS A 535 11.11 16.11 0.16
CA CYS A 535 12.11 15.04 0.17
C CYS A 535 12.63 14.73 1.58
N THR A 536 12.83 15.72 2.45
CA THR A 536 13.27 15.45 3.84
C THR A 536 12.19 14.75 4.65
N VAL A 537 10.91 15.06 4.45
CA VAL A 537 9.79 14.35 5.10
C VAL A 537 9.65 12.93 4.55
N ILE A 538 9.79 12.72 3.24
CA ILE A 538 9.73 11.39 2.61
C ILE A 538 10.94 10.54 3.01
N ILE A 539 12.16 11.10 3.01
CA ILE A 539 13.38 10.38 3.38
C ILE A 539 13.35 10.01 4.87
N SER A 540 12.87 10.88 5.75
CA SER A 540 12.72 10.55 7.18
C SER A 540 11.67 9.45 7.40
N SER A 541 10.58 9.44 6.65
CA SER A 541 9.57 8.37 6.68
C SER A 541 10.12 7.04 6.18
N LEU A 542 10.93 7.03 5.11
CA LEU A 542 11.59 5.83 4.58
C LEU A 542 12.68 5.31 5.53
N ILE A 543 13.44 6.18 6.19
CA ILE A 543 14.44 5.79 7.20
C ILE A 543 13.75 5.18 8.42
N ILE A 544 12.61 5.72 8.88
CA ILE A 544 11.82 5.17 9.98
C ILE A 544 11.27 3.79 9.59
N CYS A 545 10.73 3.61 8.38
CA CYS A 545 10.32 2.30 7.87
C CYS A 545 11.48 1.30 7.83
N CYS A 546 12.66 1.70 7.35
CA CYS A 546 13.85 0.82 7.33
C CYS A 546 14.36 0.47 8.74
N VAL A 547 14.29 1.40 9.69
CA VAL A 547 14.68 1.15 11.09
C VAL A 547 13.66 0.27 11.79
N CYS A 548 12.37 0.45 11.58
CA CYS A 548 11.30 -0.41 12.09
C CYS A 548 11.40 -1.82 11.49
N TRP A 549 11.65 -1.95 10.19
CA TRP A 549 11.88 -3.24 9.53
C TRP A 549 13.12 -3.96 10.06
N LYS A 550 14.26 -3.26 10.30
CA LYS A 550 15.45 -3.83 10.94
C LYS A 550 15.22 -4.20 12.40
N ARG A 551 14.44 -3.44 13.17
CA ARG A 551 14.07 -3.78 14.55
C ARG A 551 13.17 -5.01 14.61
N ASN A 552 12.18 -5.13 13.72
CA ASN A 552 11.31 -6.29 13.64
C ASN A 552 12.09 -7.57 13.24
N LYS A 553 13.06 -7.46 12.33
CA LYS A 553 13.95 -8.57 11.96
C LYS A 553 14.92 -8.98 13.10
N ARG A 554 15.28 -8.07 14.01
CA ARG A 554 16.07 -8.39 15.23
C ARG A 554 15.21 -9.00 16.34
N GLY A 555 13.95 -8.58 16.49
CA GLY A 555 12.98 -9.17 17.43
C GLY A 555 12.66 -10.62 17.07
N SER A 556 12.45 -10.93 15.80
CA SER A 556 12.20 -12.30 15.31
C SER A 556 13.38 -13.26 15.50
N ARG A 557 14.62 -12.77 15.46
CA ARG A 557 15.82 -13.61 15.74
C ARG A 557 16.04 -13.92 17.22
N ASN A 558 15.51 -13.09 18.14
CA ASN A 558 15.63 -13.33 19.59
C ASN A 558 14.54 -14.26 20.13
N ILE A 559 13.40 -14.38 19.48
CA ILE A 559 12.34 -15.33 19.87
C ILE A 559 12.74 -16.76 19.48
N GLY A 560 13.46 -16.95 18.36
CA GLY A 560 13.96 -18.27 17.94
C GLY A 560 15.12 -18.84 18.79
N ARG A 561 15.75 -18.04 19.64
CA ARG A 561 16.85 -18.49 20.52
C ARG A 561 16.40 -18.85 21.95
N ARG A 562 15.19 -18.49 22.38
CA ARG A 562 14.68 -18.82 23.73
C ARG A 562 13.96 -20.17 23.86
N ASN A 563 13.64 -20.84 22.75
CA ASN A 563 12.93 -22.12 22.77
C ASN A 563 13.82 -23.37 22.54
N LYS A 564 15.13 -23.27 22.73
CA LYS A 564 16.03 -24.46 22.64
C LYS A 564 16.67 -24.91 23.96
N ASN A 565 16.26 -24.35 25.10
CA ASN A 565 16.81 -24.76 26.39
C ASN A 565 15.75 -25.05 27.46
N SER A 566 14.74 -25.86 27.13
CA SER A 566 13.90 -26.50 28.14
C SER A 566 13.27 -27.75 27.58
N VAL A 567 14.04 -28.81 27.46
CA VAL A 567 13.57 -30.21 27.70
C VAL A 567 14.86 -31.01 27.99
N LEU A 568 15.04 -31.26 29.22
CA LEU A 568 15.59 -32.45 29.81
C LEU A 568 14.57 -32.93 30.80
#